data_c13ad99c74c8efe091253121f865c265
#
_entry.id   c13ad99c74c8efe091253121f865c265
#
_cell.length_a   1.000
_cell.length_b   1.000
_cell.length_c   1.000
_cell.angle_alpha   90.00
_cell.angle_beta   90.00
_cell.angle_gamma   90.00
#
_symmetry.space_group_name_H-M   'P 1'
#
loop_
_entity.id
_entity.type
_entity.pdbx_description
1 polymer ?
#
loop_
_entity_poly.entity_id
_entity_poly.type
_entity_poly.pdbx_seq_one_letter_code
_entity_poly.pdbx_strand_id
1 'polypeptide(L)' 'MNKLRLKEATQEFVIYLYFPDGKGSPGEIRMNIGDKEAVVLSKSDEDNAGRYAFKAMLAVQERVSKRNFPLEFTQAWN' A
#
# COMPACT_ATOMS: atom_id res chain seq x y z
N MET A 1 6.83 0.97 -10.77
CA MET A 1 6.83 0.10 -9.58
C MET A 1 6.47 0.89 -8.33
N ASN A 2 6.09 0.19 -7.29
CA ASN A 2 5.92 0.79 -5.95
C ASN A 2 6.89 0.17 -4.98
N LYS A 3 7.46 1.00 -4.11
CA LYS A 3 8.10 0.51 -2.90
C LYS A 3 7.09 0.72 -1.77
N LEU A 4 6.84 -0.32 -0.98
CA LEU A 4 5.87 -0.26 0.11
C LEU A 4 6.57 -0.46 1.45
N ARG A 5 6.12 0.32 2.44
CA ARG A 5 6.65 0.25 3.80
C ARG A 5 5.51 0.21 4.78
N LEU A 6 5.55 -0.74 5.70
CA LEU A 6 4.53 -0.87 6.74
C LEU A 6 4.66 0.29 7.72
N LYS A 7 3.58 1.04 7.88
CA LYS A 7 3.54 2.14 8.85
C LYS A 7 2.91 1.70 10.17
N GLU A 8 1.85 0.90 10.09
CA GLU A 8 1.14 0.47 11.28
C GLU A 8 0.43 -0.85 11.00
N ALA A 9 0.41 -1.75 11.98
CA ALA A 9 -0.34 -2.99 11.90
C ALA A 9 -1.01 -3.24 13.24
N THR A 10 -2.31 -3.50 13.19
CA THR A 10 -3.11 -3.88 14.36
C THR A 10 -3.80 -5.19 14.06
N GLN A 11 -4.60 -5.69 14.99
CA GLN A 11 -5.42 -6.88 14.72
C GLN A 11 -6.53 -6.61 13.72
N GLU A 12 -6.86 -5.34 13.50
CA GLU A 12 -8.01 -4.96 12.67
C GLU A 12 -7.61 -4.43 11.30
N PHE A 13 -6.45 -3.77 11.19
CA PHE A 13 -6.05 -3.15 9.94
C PHE A 13 -4.54 -3.03 9.82
N VAL A 14 -4.09 -2.76 8.59
CA VAL A 14 -2.71 -2.38 8.30
C VAL A 14 -2.72 -1.06 7.54
N ILE A 15 -1.66 -0.28 7.71
CA ILE A 15 -1.42 0.92 6.92
C ILE A 15 -0.04 0.77 6.28
N TYR A 16 -0.02 0.87 4.96
CA TYR A 16 1.22 0.86 4.18
C TYR A 16 1.43 2.22 3.52
N LEU A 17 2.67 2.65 3.52
CA LEU A 17 3.10 3.78 2.68
C LEU A 17 3.49 3.21 1.33
N TYR A 18 3.11 3.91 0.24
CA TYR A 18 3.59 3.53 -1.07
C TYR A 18 4.38 4.68 -1.68
N PHE A 19 5.50 4.33 -2.31
CA PHE A 19 6.41 5.28 -2.94
C PHE A 19 6.45 4.97 -4.43
N PRO A 20 5.82 5.79 -5.29
CA PRO A 20 5.90 5.56 -6.74
C PRO A 20 7.35 5.57 -7.20
N ASP A 21 7.76 4.48 -7.84
CA ASP A 21 9.14 4.28 -8.30
C ASP A 21 10.19 4.47 -7.20
N GLY A 22 9.76 4.30 -5.92
CA GLY A 22 10.64 4.45 -4.78
C GLY A 22 11.00 5.88 -4.44
N LYS A 23 10.30 6.88 -4.97
CA LYS A 23 10.68 8.28 -4.89
C LYS A 23 9.62 9.15 -4.23
N GLY A 24 10.06 10.33 -3.79
CA GLY A 24 9.18 11.41 -3.36
C GLY A 24 8.46 11.15 -2.06
N SER A 25 7.41 11.91 -1.83
CA SER A 25 6.58 11.74 -0.64
C SER A 25 5.63 10.56 -0.86
N PRO A 26 5.43 9.72 0.18
CA PRO A 26 4.57 8.55 0.03
C PRO A 26 3.10 8.90 0.05
N GLY A 27 2.28 8.02 -0.54
CA GLY A 27 0.88 7.96 -0.24
C GLY A 27 0.65 6.96 0.88
N GLU A 28 -0.55 6.92 1.42
CA GLU A 28 -0.91 6.01 2.50
C GLU A 28 -2.17 5.23 2.14
N ILE A 29 -2.12 3.92 2.41
CA ILE A 29 -3.24 3.02 2.18
C ILE A 29 -3.52 2.28 3.48
N ARG A 30 -4.78 2.35 3.91
CA ARG A 30 -5.27 1.54 5.02
C ARG A 30 -6.12 0.40 4.47
N MET A 31 -5.93 -0.79 5.00
CA MET A 31 -6.73 -1.94 4.61
C MET A 31 -7.18 -2.69 5.85
N ASN A 32 -8.48 -2.94 5.95
CA ASN A 32 -9.04 -3.76 7.01
C ASN A 32 -8.71 -5.22 6.75
N ILE A 33 -8.31 -5.94 7.81
CA ILE A 33 -7.90 -7.33 7.67
C ILE A 33 -9.13 -8.23 7.47
N GLY A 34 -10.23 -7.91 8.15
CA GLY A 34 -11.42 -8.74 8.09
C GLY A 34 -12.10 -8.74 6.73
N ASP A 35 -12.56 -7.58 6.27
CA ASP A 35 -13.31 -7.45 5.03
C ASP A 35 -12.44 -7.06 3.84
N LYS A 36 -11.16 -6.76 4.09
CA LYS A 36 -10.18 -6.35 3.07
C LYS A 36 -10.58 -5.08 2.34
N GLU A 37 -11.40 -4.24 2.97
CA GLU A 37 -11.73 -2.93 2.41
C GLU A 37 -10.51 -2.03 2.50
N ALA A 38 -10.19 -1.39 1.37
CA ALA A 38 -9.03 -0.50 1.26
C ALA A 38 -9.48 0.94 1.11
N VAL A 39 -8.76 1.83 1.78
CA VAL A 39 -8.97 3.27 1.67
C VAL A 39 -7.63 3.94 1.41
N VAL A 40 -7.58 4.81 0.39
CA VAL A 40 -6.43 5.65 0.17
C VAL A 40 -6.56 6.84 1.11
N LEU A 41 -5.74 6.86 2.16
CA LEU A 41 -5.78 7.95 3.15
C LEU A 41 -5.17 9.23 2.59
N SER A 42 -4.11 9.09 1.82
CA SER A 42 -3.52 10.21 1.10
C SER A 42 -2.81 9.70 -0.14
N LYS A 43 -2.75 10.53 -1.17
CA LYS A 43 -2.12 10.17 -2.43
C LYS A 43 -0.73 10.77 -2.47
N SER A 44 0.25 10.00 -3.00
CA SER A 44 1.59 10.52 -3.19
C SER A 44 1.59 11.69 -4.19
N ASP A 45 2.46 12.66 -3.97
CA ASP A 45 2.63 13.78 -4.91
C ASP A 45 3.13 13.31 -6.27
N GLU A 46 3.77 12.14 -6.33
CA GLU A 46 4.27 11.55 -7.57
C GLU A 46 3.20 10.73 -8.31
N ASP A 47 1.99 10.67 -7.79
CA ASP A 47 0.92 9.83 -8.33
C ASP A 47 -0.23 10.68 -8.84
N ASN A 48 -0.05 11.32 -10.00
CA ASN A 48 -1.02 12.27 -10.53
C ASN A 48 -2.37 11.66 -10.86
N ALA A 49 -2.38 10.43 -11.35
CA ALA A 49 -3.61 9.80 -11.84
C ALA A 49 -4.18 8.75 -10.89
N GLY A 50 -3.55 8.52 -9.73
CA GLY A 50 -3.99 7.48 -8.79
C GLY A 50 -3.64 6.07 -9.24
N ARG A 51 -2.85 5.92 -10.29
CA ARG A 51 -2.49 4.61 -10.82
C ARG A 51 -1.62 3.82 -9.85
N TYR A 52 -0.66 4.50 -9.22
CA TYR A 52 0.21 3.85 -8.25
C TYR A 52 -0.56 3.46 -6.99
N ALA A 53 -1.50 4.31 -6.54
CA ALA A 53 -2.35 3.98 -5.40
C ALA A 53 -3.17 2.73 -5.69
N PHE A 54 -3.77 2.63 -6.88
CA PHE A 54 -4.55 1.47 -7.26
C PHE A 54 -3.70 0.20 -7.24
N LYS A 55 -2.51 0.25 -7.84
CA LYS A 55 -1.60 -0.90 -7.84
C LYS A 55 -1.17 -1.27 -6.42
N ALA A 56 -0.89 -0.26 -5.59
CA ALA A 56 -0.50 -0.50 -4.21
C ALA A 56 -1.63 -1.16 -3.41
N MET A 57 -2.88 -0.75 -3.64
CA MET A 57 -4.03 -1.40 -3.00
C MET A 57 -4.08 -2.89 -3.32
N LEU A 58 -3.83 -3.27 -4.57
CA LEU A 58 -3.82 -4.67 -4.97
C LEU A 58 -2.69 -5.44 -4.27
N ALA A 59 -1.51 -4.81 -4.15
CA ALA A 59 -0.38 -5.45 -3.48
C ALA A 59 -0.65 -5.66 -2.00
N VAL A 60 -1.21 -4.66 -1.32
CA VAL A 60 -1.54 -4.77 0.10
C VAL A 60 -2.64 -5.81 0.30
N GLN A 61 -3.64 -5.84 -0.59
CA GLN A 61 -4.71 -6.83 -0.50
C GLN A 61 -4.16 -8.26 -0.59
N GLU A 62 -3.18 -8.48 -1.46
CA GLU A 62 -2.54 -9.79 -1.55
C GLU A 62 -1.83 -10.16 -0.25
N ARG A 63 -1.10 -9.20 0.35
CA ARG A 63 -0.41 -9.44 1.62
C ARG A 63 -1.39 -9.75 2.74
N VAL A 64 -2.48 -8.99 2.81
CA VAL A 64 -3.52 -9.22 3.82
C VAL A 64 -4.14 -10.62 3.64
N SER A 65 -4.39 -11.02 2.40
CA SER A 65 -4.96 -12.35 2.10
C SER A 65 -4.04 -13.47 2.55
N LYS A 66 -2.72 -13.26 2.46
CA LYS A 66 -1.73 -14.25 2.89
C LYS A 66 -1.36 -14.12 4.36
N ARG A 67 -1.90 -13.13 5.06
CA ARG A 67 -1.58 -12.79 6.45
C ARG A 67 -0.08 -12.62 6.65
N ASN A 68 0.57 -11.99 5.68
CA ASN A 68 2.00 -11.75 5.68
C ASN A 68 2.23 -10.25 5.49
N PHE A 69 2.70 -9.56 6.54
CA PHE A 69 2.85 -8.11 6.54
C PHE A 69 4.32 -7.74 6.67
N PRO A 70 5.10 -7.87 5.57
CA PRO A 70 6.52 -7.50 5.63
C PRO A 70 6.68 -6.01 5.91
N LEU A 71 7.80 -5.65 6.55
CA LEU A 71 8.09 -4.25 6.83
C LEU A 71 8.30 -3.44 5.56
N GLU A 72 8.94 -4.05 4.56
CA GLU A 72 9.13 -3.42 3.25
C GLU A 72 9.04 -4.47 2.16
N PHE A 73 8.50 -4.07 1.02
CA PHE A 73 8.54 -4.90 -0.17
C PHE A 73 8.37 -4.02 -1.40
N THR A 74 8.73 -4.58 -2.55
CA THR A 74 8.64 -3.89 -3.83
C THR A 74 7.60 -4.59 -4.68
N GLN A 75 6.74 -3.80 -5.31
CA GLN A 75 5.78 -4.28 -6.29
C GLN A 75 6.22 -3.81 -7.67
N ALA A 76 6.44 -4.75 -8.57
CA ALA A 76 6.78 -4.44 -9.95
C ALA A 76 5.63 -4.84 -10.87
N TRP A 77 5.50 -4.10 -11.99
CA TRP A 77 4.56 -4.46 -13.04
C TRP A 77 5.09 -3.95 -14.37
N ASN A 78 4.60 -4.52 -15.43
CA ASN A 78 4.96 -4.08 -16.78
C ASN A 78 3.96 -3.05 -17.31
#